data_e41a0c1cdf05750dc32146bf15d285b6
#
_entry.id   e41a0c1cdf05750dc32146bf15d285b6
#
_cell.length_a   1.000
_cell.length_b   1.000
_cell.length_c   1.000
_cell.angle_alpha   90.00
_cell.angle_beta   90.00
_cell.angle_gamma   90.00
#
_symmetry.space_group_name_H-M   'P 1'
#
loop_
_entity.id
_entity.type
_entity.pdbx_description
1 polymer ?
#
loop_
_entity_poly.entity_id
_entity_poly.type
_entity_poly.pdbx_seq_one_letter_code
_entity_poly.pdbx_strand_id
1 'polypeptide(L)'
;MKKSTSIFDRVVYAINVLFALLLIVTGLISYVPLQFFAAISVLSLVVPFLFALNALFFLYWTVQLKRKFVLSLLSMVLGYWMFGPFYGFDKTEPYQDTASDLKIMSYNVWGFNRYGWVPGSGVGDSIVQFVKQQDPDILCLQEHSRIRHRQLKQYPYRSETPYSVKKSIQAIFSKYPI
;
A
#
# COMPACT_ATOMS: atom_id res chain seq x y z
N MET A 1 -10.36 46.75 -16.61
CA MET A 1 -11.63 46.09 -16.99
C MET A 1 -11.70 44.74 -16.25
N LYS A 2 -12.63 44.55 -15.28
CA LYS A 2 -12.92 43.27 -14.67
C LYS A 2 -13.58 42.39 -15.74
N LYS A 3 -12.86 41.39 -16.30
CA LYS A 3 -13.51 40.37 -17.13
C LYS A 3 -14.60 39.71 -16.29
N SER A 4 -15.85 39.85 -16.71
CA SER A 4 -16.99 39.14 -16.12
C SER A 4 -16.69 37.64 -16.12
N THR A 5 -16.68 37.01 -14.97
CA THR A 5 -16.53 35.55 -14.90
C THR A 5 -17.78 34.91 -15.48
N SER A 6 -17.61 34.14 -16.56
CA SER A 6 -18.69 33.40 -17.18
C SER A 6 -19.37 32.48 -16.13
N ILE A 7 -20.68 32.22 -16.30
CA ILE A 7 -21.42 31.25 -15.48
C ILE A 7 -20.70 29.87 -15.55
N PHE A 8 -20.23 29.50 -16.74
CA PHE A 8 -19.43 28.30 -16.96
C PHE A 8 -18.21 28.26 -16.02
N ASP A 9 -17.43 29.36 -15.95
CA ASP A 9 -16.27 29.44 -15.05
C ASP A 9 -16.62 29.28 -13.56
N ARG A 10 -17.82 29.70 -13.15
CA ARG A 10 -18.30 29.57 -11.78
C ARG A 10 -18.62 28.10 -11.48
N VAL A 11 -19.29 27.42 -12.41
CA VAL A 11 -19.62 25.98 -12.28
C VAL A 11 -18.35 25.13 -12.24
N VAL A 12 -17.42 25.35 -13.19
CA VAL A 12 -16.15 24.63 -13.22
C VAL A 12 -15.35 24.87 -11.93
N TYR A 13 -15.37 26.10 -11.40
CA TYR A 13 -14.68 26.39 -10.13
C TYR A 13 -15.34 25.71 -8.93
N ALA A 14 -16.67 25.65 -8.88
CA ALA A 14 -17.39 24.93 -7.82
C ALA A 14 -17.04 23.43 -7.81
N ILE A 15 -16.97 22.82 -9.00
CA ILE A 15 -16.54 21.42 -9.17
C ILE A 15 -15.09 21.27 -8.72
N ASN A 16 -14.21 22.19 -9.08
CA ASN A 16 -12.81 22.17 -8.65
C ASN A 16 -12.69 22.25 -7.11
N VAL A 17 -13.46 23.12 -6.46
CA VAL A 17 -13.51 23.23 -4.99
C VAL A 17 -13.94 21.90 -4.37
N LEU A 18 -14.97 21.23 -4.94
CA LEU A 18 -15.43 19.94 -4.47
C LEU A 18 -14.31 18.89 -4.51
N PHE A 19 -13.61 18.76 -5.64
CA PHE A 19 -12.54 17.77 -5.78
C PHE A 19 -11.30 18.11 -4.95
N ALA A 20 -10.99 19.40 -4.76
CA ALA A 20 -9.94 19.85 -3.84
C ALA A 20 -10.26 19.46 -2.39
N LEU A 21 -11.50 19.72 -1.96
CA LEU A 21 -11.96 19.33 -0.62
C LEU A 21 -11.98 17.81 -0.43
N LEU A 22 -12.45 17.04 -1.43
CA LEU A 22 -12.42 15.58 -1.36
C LEU A 22 -11.01 15.04 -1.19
N LEU A 23 -10.03 15.59 -1.89
CA LEU A 23 -8.63 15.18 -1.76
C LEU A 23 -8.11 15.43 -0.34
N ILE A 24 -8.37 16.61 0.23
CA ILE A 24 -7.93 16.97 1.58
C ILE A 24 -8.64 16.11 2.63
N VAL A 25 -9.97 15.93 2.52
CA VAL A 25 -10.75 15.11 3.46
C VAL A 25 -10.28 13.67 3.45
N THR A 26 -10.04 13.11 2.25
CA THR A 26 -9.51 11.75 2.13
C THR A 26 -8.13 11.61 2.80
N GLY A 27 -7.27 12.63 2.69
CA GLY A 27 -6.00 12.67 3.40
C GLY A 27 -6.16 12.68 4.92
N LEU A 28 -7.10 13.45 5.45
CA LEU A 28 -7.39 13.52 6.88
C LEU A 28 -7.90 12.17 7.43
N ILE A 29 -8.65 11.40 6.63
CA ILE A 29 -9.16 10.07 7.02
C ILE A 29 -8.01 9.12 7.36
N SER A 30 -6.84 9.26 6.73
CA SER A 30 -5.67 8.42 7.00
C SER A 30 -5.17 8.51 8.46
N TYR A 31 -5.53 9.58 9.17
CA TYR A 31 -5.19 9.78 10.58
C TYR A 31 -6.28 9.30 11.54
N VAL A 32 -7.42 8.84 11.02
CA VAL A 32 -8.52 8.33 11.85
C VAL A 32 -8.37 6.81 12.02
N PRO A 33 -8.46 6.26 13.24
CA PRO A 33 -8.38 4.82 13.46
C PRO A 33 -9.46 4.06 12.67
N LEU A 34 -9.06 3.05 11.90
CA LEU A 34 -9.90 2.24 11.01
C LEU A 34 -11.11 1.60 11.71
N GLN A 35 -10.98 1.33 13.00
CA GLN A 35 -12.05 0.72 13.81
C GLN A 35 -13.34 1.54 13.84
N PHE A 36 -13.26 2.87 13.63
CA PHE A 36 -14.43 3.74 13.66
C PHE A 36 -15.11 3.90 12.29
N PHE A 37 -14.35 3.78 11.19
CA PHE A 37 -14.85 4.09 9.85
C PHE A 37 -14.24 3.21 8.75
N ALA A 38 -14.30 1.88 8.92
CA ALA A 38 -13.73 0.94 7.96
C ALA A 38 -14.24 1.16 6.50
N ALA A 39 -15.52 1.53 6.34
CA ALA A 39 -16.10 1.78 5.01
C ALA A 39 -15.49 3.03 4.33
N ILE A 40 -15.06 4.02 5.11
CA ILE A 40 -14.50 5.27 4.59
C ILE A 40 -13.06 5.08 4.09
N SER A 41 -12.34 4.06 4.59
CA SER A 41 -10.99 3.76 4.11
C SER A 41 -10.96 3.38 2.63
N VAL A 42 -12.07 2.90 2.06
CA VAL A 42 -12.21 2.65 0.62
C VAL A 42 -12.00 3.91 -0.21
N LEU A 43 -12.26 5.11 0.34
CA LEU A 43 -12.00 6.38 -0.33
C LEU A 43 -10.50 6.58 -0.66
N SER A 44 -9.60 5.94 0.06
CA SER A 44 -8.16 6.02 -0.26
C SER A 44 -7.83 5.48 -1.66
N LEU A 45 -8.63 4.55 -2.19
CA LEU A 45 -8.48 4.03 -3.55
C LEU A 45 -8.76 5.08 -4.63
N VAL A 46 -9.53 6.13 -4.29
CA VAL A 46 -9.89 7.20 -5.23
C VAL A 46 -8.83 8.30 -5.27
N VAL A 47 -7.87 8.30 -4.33
CA VAL A 47 -6.84 9.34 -4.21
C VAL A 47 -6.05 9.60 -5.51
N PRO A 48 -5.54 8.61 -6.25
CA PRO A 48 -4.85 8.86 -7.51
C PRO A 48 -5.71 9.61 -8.53
N PHE A 49 -7.02 9.26 -8.60
CA PHE A 49 -7.97 9.94 -9.47
C PHE A 49 -8.25 11.38 -9.03
N LEU A 50 -8.32 11.63 -7.72
CA LEU A 50 -8.50 12.98 -7.17
C LEU A 50 -7.28 13.85 -7.48
N PHE A 51 -6.07 13.31 -7.42
CA PHE A 51 -4.86 14.00 -7.87
C PHE A 51 -4.91 14.33 -9.35
N ALA A 52 -5.25 13.37 -10.21
CA ALA A 52 -5.35 13.58 -11.65
C ALA A 52 -6.38 14.67 -11.99
N LEU A 53 -7.56 14.65 -11.35
CA LEU A 53 -8.59 15.67 -11.54
C LEU A 53 -8.11 17.05 -11.09
N ASN A 54 -7.45 17.17 -9.93
CA ASN A 54 -6.89 18.43 -9.47
C ASN A 54 -5.78 18.93 -10.41
N ALA A 55 -4.96 18.04 -10.97
CA ALA A 55 -3.95 18.39 -11.97
C ALA A 55 -4.61 18.93 -13.26
N LEU A 56 -5.73 18.35 -13.72
CA LEU A 56 -6.48 18.87 -14.85
C LEU A 56 -7.06 20.26 -14.58
N PHE A 57 -7.61 20.50 -13.38
CA PHE A 57 -8.08 21.85 -12.99
C PHE A 57 -6.93 22.83 -12.87
N PHE A 58 -5.79 22.42 -12.34
CA PHE A 58 -4.58 23.24 -12.31
C PHE A 58 -4.18 23.69 -13.72
N LEU A 59 -4.07 22.76 -14.66
CA LEU A 59 -3.74 23.05 -16.05
C LEU A 59 -4.80 23.95 -16.70
N TYR A 60 -6.08 23.63 -16.53
CA TYR A 60 -7.19 24.41 -17.09
C TYR A 60 -7.14 25.89 -16.66
N TRP A 61 -6.94 26.15 -15.35
CA TRP A 61 -6.88 27.53 -14.84
C TRP A 61 -5.58 28.23 -15.19
N THR A 62 -4.47 27.49 -15.30
CA THR A 62 -3.15 28.03 -15.70
C THR A 62 -3.20 28.50 -17.17
N VAL A 63 -3.75 27.69 -18.07
CA VAL A 63 -3.90 28.08 -19.48
C VAL A 63 -4.78 29.33 -19.65
N GLN A 64 -5.79 29.50 -18.79
CA GLN A 64 -6.62 30.70 -18.78
C GLN A 64 -5.99 31.90 -18.04
N LEU A 65 -4.78 31.75 -17.49
CA LEU A 65 -4.08 32.78 -16.68
C LEU A 65 -4.94 33.26 -15.49
N LYS A 66 -5.80 32.42 -14.93
CA LYS A 66 -6.67 32.73 -13.81
C LYS A 66 -6.06 32.21 -12.50
N ARG A 67 -5.96 33.06 -11.48
CA ARG A 67 -5.39 32.70 -10.15
C ARG A 67 -6.11 31.53 -9.45
N LYS A 68 -7.21 31.04 -10.02
CA LYS A 68 -7.96 29.88 -9.50
C LYS A 68 -7.12 28.58 -9.48
N PHE A 69 -6.03 28.48 -10.25
CA PHE A 69 -5.10 27.37 -10.24
C PHE A 69 -4.46 27.12 -8.87
N VAL A 70 -4.36 28.19 -8.05
CA VAL A 70 -3.74 28.13 -6.71
C VAL A 70 -4.46 27.13 -5.81
N LEU A 71 -5.79 27.02 -5.90
CA LEU A 71 -6.57 26.05 -5.12
C LEU A 71 -6.13 24.61 -5.42
N SER A 72 -6.08 24.24 -6.70
CA SER A 72 -5.68 22.89 -7.12
C SER A 72 -4.21 22.61 -6.76
N LEU A 73 -3.33 23.58 -6.94
CA LEU A 73 -1.94 23.46 -6.56
C LEU A 73 -1.79 23.20 -5.06
N LEU A 74 -2.43 24.01 -4.22
CA LEU A 74 -2.35 23.85 -2.77
C LEU A 74 -2.95 22.51 -2.31
N SER A 75 -4.09 22.11 -2.87
CA SER A 75 -4.69 20.81 -2.51
C SER A 75 -3.80 19.64 -2.92
N MET A 76 -3.10 19.71 -4.05
CA MET A 76 -2.14 18.69 -4.47
C MET A 76 -0.90 18.67 -3.59
N VAL A 77 -0.35 19.82 -3.22
CA VAL A 77 0.82 19.91 -2.32
C VAL A 77 0.48 19.34 -0.95
N LEU A 78 -0.67 19.73 -0.38
CA LEU A 78 -1.15 19.18 0.88
C LEU A 78 -1.41 17.67 0.78
N GLY A 79 -2.07 17.23 -0.28
CA GLY A 79 -2.31 15.82 -0.54
C GLY A 79 -1.00 15.03 -0.64
N TYR A 80 -0.01 15.53 -1.36
CA TYR A 80 1.31 14.90 -1.45
C TYR A 80 1.98 14.79 -0.08
N TRP A 81 1.89 15.82 0.74
CA TRP A 81 2.43 15.81 2.10
C TRP A 81 1.72 14.79 3.01
N MET A 82 0.40 14.60 2.84
CA MET A 82 -0.42 13.69 3.65
C MET A 82 -0.27 12.22 3.24
N PHE A 83 -0.18 11.94 1.94
CA PHE A 83 -0.12 10.58 1.41
C PHE A 83 1.30 10.10 1.13
N GLY A 84 2.26 11.02 1.02
CA GLY A 84 3.62 10.73 0.57
C GLY A 84 3.71 10.52 -0.96
N PRO A 85 4.87 10.09 -1.45
CA PRO A 85 5.10 9.86 -2.86
C PRO A 85 4.31 8.64 -3.36
N PHE A 86 3.56 8.82 -4.46
CA PHE A 86 2.87 7.70 -5.13
C PHE A 86 3.83 6.78 -5.89
N TYR A 87 5.01 7.26 -6.18
CA TYR A 87 6.02 6.54 -6.93
C TYR A 87 7.39 6.77 -6.30
N GLY A 88 8.04 5.69 -5.91
CA GLY A 88 9.41 5.72 -5.43
C GLY A 88 10.37 5.78 -6.63
N PHE A 89 11.13 6.86 -6.73
CA PHE A 89 12.24 6.99 -7.68
C PHE A 89 13.57 6.59 -7.05
N ASP A 90 13.54 5.86 -5.95
CA ASP A 90 14.73 5.45 -5.25
C ASP A 90 15.58 4.56 -6.15
N LYS A 91 16.80 5.03 -6.41
CA LYS A 91 17.87 4.17 -6.89
C LYS A 91 18.19 3.24 -5.73
N THR A 92 17.75 2.00 -5.83
CA THR A 92 18.16 0.96 -4.89
C THR A 92 19.67 0.80 -5.07
N GLU A 93 20.47 1.44 -4.21
CA GLU A 93 21.87 1.09 -4.11
C GLU A 93 21.96 -0.38 -3.77
N PRO A 94 22.85 -1.15 -4.42
CA PRO A 94 23.02 -2.55 -4.10
C PRO A 94 23.31 -2.68 -2.60
N TYR A 95 22.36 -3.29 -1.89
CA TYR A 95 22.54 -3.52 -0.47
C TYR A 95 23.72 -4.47 -0.27
N GLN A 96 24.71 -4.03 0.50
CA GLN A 96 25.85 -4.87 0.88
C GLN A 96 25.50 -5.50 2.24
N ASP A 97 25.22 -6.82 2.23
CA ASP A 97 25.01 -7.57 3.44
C ASP A 97 26.25 -7.43 4.36
N THR A 98 26.03 -6.94 5.56
CA THR A 98 27.06 -6.96 6.61
C THR A 98 26.77 -8.09 7.59
N ALA A 99 27.80 -8.64 8.22
CA ALA A 99 27.67 -9.76 9.17
C ALA A 99 26.80 -9.43 10.40
N SER A 100 26.48 -8.15 10.62
CA SER A 100 25.64 -7.68 11.72
C SER A 100 24.18 -7.44 11.33
N ASP A 101 23.82 -7.62 10.08
CA ASP A 101 22.48 -7.32 9.58
C ASP A 101 21.51 -8.46 9.86
N LEU A 102 20.29 -8.10 10.25
CA LEU A 102 19.21 -9.05 10.48
C LEU A 102 18.34 -9.11 9.21
N LYS A 103 18.32 -10.28 8.57
CA LYS A 103 17.52 -10.50 7.37
C LYS A 103 16.09 -10.90 7.72
N ILE A 104 15.14 -10.02 7.41
CA ILE A 104 13.72 -10.25 7.66
C ILE A 104 13.00 -10.46 6.33
N MET A 105 12.22 -11.53 6.22
CA MET A 105 11.41 -11.83 5.05
C MET A 105 9.93 -11.84 5.44
N SER A 106 9.11 -11.08 4.73
CA SER A 106 7.64 -11.14 4.80
C SER A 106 7.10 -11.72 3.50
N TYR A 107 6.32 -12.82 3.59
CA TYR A 107 5.87 -13.54 2.42
C TYR A 107 4.46 -14.08 2.59
N ASN A 108 3.55 -13.72 1.67
CA ASN A 108 2.26 -14.37 1.56
C ASN A 108 2.43 -15.69 0.78
N VAL A 109 2.24 -16.81 1.47
CA VAL A 109 2.48 -18.15 0.89
C VAL A 109 1.22 -18.81 0.34
N TRP A 110 0.08 -18.10 0.40
CA TRP A 110 -1.19 -18.57 -0.14
C TRP A 110 -1.50 -20.04 0.20
N GLY A 111 -1.36 -20.40 1.49
CA GLY A 111 -1.56 -21.76 1.99
C GLY A 111 -0.61 -22.81 1.42
N PHE A 112 0.52 -22.41 0.83
CA PHE A 112 1.43 -23.28 0.06
C PHE A 112 0.73 -24.00 -1.09
N ASN A 113 -0.23 -23.31 -1.73
CA ASN A 113 -1.05 -23.85 -2.83
C ASN A 113 -1.84 -25.12 -2.45
N ARG A 114 -2.24 -25.26 -1.19
CA ARG A 114 -2.90 -26.48 -0.68
C ARG A 114 -4.21 -26.84 -1.40
N TYR A 115 -4.85 -25.85 -2.01
CA TYR A 115 -6.11 -26.03 -2.75
C TYR A 115 -5.91 -26.15 -4.26
N GLY A 116 -4.65 -26.16 -4.75
CA GLY A 116 -4.35 -26.33 -6.17
C GLY A 116 -4.77 -25.16 -7.06
N TRP A 117 -4.85 -23.94 -6.53
CA TRP A 117 -5.21 -22.76 -7.33
C TRP A 117 -4.21 -22.45 -8.46
N VAL A 118 -2.93 -22.71 -8.19
CA VAL A 118 -1.90 -22.64 -9.22
C VAL A 118 -1.73 -24.04 -9.81
N PRO A 119 -1.94 -24.22 -11.14
CA PRO A 119 -1.74 -25.50 -11.80
C PRO A 119 -0.28 -25.96 -11.69
N GLY A 120 -0.07 -27.24 -11.49
CA GLY A 120 1.26 -27.86 -11.41
C GLY A 120 1.52 -28.55 -10.08
N SER A 121 2.33 -29.60 -10.12
CA SER A 121 2.82 -30.31 -8.93
C SER A 121 4.03 -29.56 -8.36
N GLY A 122 4.15 -29.56 -7.03
CA GLY A 122 5.37 -29.05 -6.37
C GLY A 122 5.40 -27.54 -6.08
N VAL A 123 4.34 -26.77 -6.36
CA VAL A 123 4.31 -25.31 -6.08
C VAL A 123 4.65 -25.02 -4.61
N GLY A 124 4.06 -25.75 -3.66
CA GLY A 124 4.36 -25.55 -2.25
C GLY A 124 5.82 -25.91 -1.88
N ASP A 125 6.43 -26.87 -2.57
CA ASP A 125 7.84 -27.22 -2.35
C ASP A 125 8.75 -26.14 -2.93
N SER A 126 8.41 -25.58 -4.08
CA SER A 126 9.12 -24.43 -4.67
C SER A 126 9.10 -23.20 -3.74
N ILE A 127 7.97 -22.92 -3.09
CA ILE A 127 7.87 -21.84 -2.10
C ILE A 127 8.83 -22.09 -0.93
N VAL A 128 8.85 -23.31 -0.38
CA VAL A 128 9.76 -23.66 0.72
C VAL A 128 11.23 -23.61 0.27
N GLN A 129 11.52 -24.08 -0.94
CA GLN A 129 12.88 -24.01 -1.50
C GLN A 129 13.34 -22.57 -1.65
N PHE A 130 12.48 -21.68 -2.14
CA PHE A 130 12.77 -20.25 -2.23
C PHE A 130 13.09 -19.66 -0.86
N VAL A 131 12.26 -19.93 0.17
CA VAL A 131 12.52 -19.49 1.54
C VAL A 131 13.88 -19.97 2.06
N LYS A 132 14.22 -21.25 1.79
CA LYS A 132 15.51 -21.82 2.19
C LYS A 132 16.70 -21.18 1.45
N GLN A 133 16.54 -20.85 0.18
CA GLN A 133 17.59 -20.17 -0.60
C GLN A 133 17.81 -18.74 -0.11
N GLN A 134 16.73 -18.05 0.31
CA GLN A 134 16.83 -16.71 0.87
C GLN A 134 17.41 -16.69 2.28
N ASP A 135 17.24 -17.79 3.02
CA ASP A 135 17.73 -18.02 4.40
C ASP A 135 17.53 -16.81 5.36
N PRO A 136 16.31 -16.27 5.46
CA PRO A 136 16.08 -15.14 6.37
C PRO A 136 16.28 -15.54 7.84
N ASP A 137 16.65 -14.59 8.69
CA ASP A 137 16.76 -14.77 10.13
C ASP A 137 15.40 -14.78 10.81
N ILE A 138 14.48 -13.95 10.31
CA ILE A 138 13.08 -13.89 10.72
C ILE A 138 12.21 -14.02 9.47
N LEU A 139 11.30 -14.98 9.49
CA LEU A 139 10.36 -15.27 8.41
C LEU A 139 8.93 -15.03 8.88
N CYS A 140 8.28 -13.99 8.36
CA CYS A 140 6.88 -13.65 8.60
C CYS A 140 6.02 -14.19 7.47
N LEU A 141 5.23 -15.23 7.73
CA LEU A 141 4.36 -15.85 6.74
C LEU A 141 2.92 -15.37 6.91
N GLN A 142 2.36 -14.89 5.81
CA GLN A 142 0.93 -14.58 5.68
C GLN A 142 0.24 -15.74 4.95
N GLU A 143 -1.01 -15.96 5.27
CA GLU A 143 -1.80 -17.08 4.74
C GLU A 143 -1.10 -18.44 4.93
N HIS A 144 -0.43 -18.60 6.06
CA HIS A 144 0.29 -19.83 6.39
C HIS A 144 -0.65 -21.02 6.58
N SER A 145 -0.16 -22.22 6.20
CA SER A 145 -0.79 -23.50 6.46
C SER A 145 0.24 -24.48 7.02
N ARG A 146 -0.15 -25.28 8.03
CA ARG A 146 0.76 -26.21 8.70
C ARG A 146 1.23 -27.38 7.83
N ILE A 147 0.70 -27.56 6.61
CA ILE A 147 1.06 -28.68 5.72
C ILE A 147 2.56 -28.77 5.39
N ARG A 148 3.27 -27.62 5.39
CA ARG A 148 4.72 -27.54 5.11
C ARG A 148 5.56 -27.23 6.35
N HIS A 149 4.97 -27.24 7.53
CA HIS A 149 5.62 -26.89 8.78
C HIS A 149 6.91 -27.68 9.03
N ARG A 150 6.89 -28.99 8.76
CA ARG A 150 8.05 -29.86 8.95
C ARG A 150 9.25 -29.51 8.07
N GLN A 151 9.04 -28.74 7.01
CA GLN A 151 10.10 -28.35 6.08
C GLN A 151 10.83 -27.06 6.50
N LEU A 152 10.34 -26.37 7.56
CA LEU A 152 10.90 -25.13 8.12
C LEU A 152 11.63 -25.38 9.45
N LYS A 153 12.25 -26.56 9.63
CA LYS A 153 12.92 -26.96 10.87
C LYS A 153 14.15 -26.13 11.24
N GLN A 154 14.72 -25.39 10.28
CA GLN A 154 15.84 -24.48 10.53
C GLN A 154 15.48 -23.33 11.46
N TYR A 155 14.19 -23.08 11.72
CA TYR A 155 13.71 -22.07 12.65
C TYR A 155 13.28 -22.72 13.96
N PRO A 156 14.09 -22.64 15.04
CA PRO A 156 13.75 -23.25 16.33
C PRO A 156 12.62 -22.53 17.07
N TYR A 157 12.46 -21.23 16.79
CA TYR A 157 11.44 -20.41 17.45
C TYR A 157 10.32 -20.09 16.49
N ARG A 158 9.09 -20.12 17.00
CA ARG A 158 7.91 -19.79 16.20
C ARG A 158 6.78 -19.24 17.03
N SER A 159 5.99 -18.36 16.44
CA SER A 159 4.71 -17.88 16.96
C SER A 159 3.67 -17.95 15.85
N GLU A 160 2.45 -18.37 16.16
CA GLU A 160 1.36 -18.48 15.20
C GLU A 160 0.10 -17.83 15.79
N THR A 161 -0.71 -17.18 14.94
CA THR A 161 -2.06 -16.80 15.34
C THR A 161 -2.89 -18.06 15.65
N PRO A 162 -4.00 -17.96 16.44
CA PRO A 162 -4.82 -19.13 16.78
C PRO A 162 -5.17 -19.94 15.54
N TYR A 163 -4.77 -21.22 15.55
CA TYR A 163 -4.95 -22.10 14.41
C TYR A 163 -6.43 -22.37 14.13
N SER A 164 -6.78 -22.34 12.87
CA SER A 164 -8.08 -22.77 12.36
C SER A 164 -7.90 -23.63 11.11
N VAL A 165 -8.61 -24.76 11.05
CA VAL A 165 -8.59 -25.64 9.86
C VAL A 165 -9.17 -24.93 8.64
N LYS A 166 -10.12 -24.01 8.87
CA LYS A 166 -10.88 -23.31 7.81
C LYS A 166 -10.26 -21.98 7.38
N LYS A 167 -9.34 -21.42 8.17
CA LYS A 167 -8.76 -20.09 7.91
C LYS A 167 -7.25 -20.20 7.76
N SER A 168 -6.70 -19.39 6.88
CA SER A 168 -5.28 -19.14 6.82
C SER A 168 -4.83 -18.42 8.09
N ILE A 169 -3.65 -18.74 8.60
CA ILE A 169 -3.06 -18.15 9.78
C ILE A 169 -1.83 -17.31 9.41
N GLN A 170 -1.41 -16.45 10.32
CA GLN A 170 -0.13 -15.79 10.25
C GLN A 170 0.85 -16.58 11.12
N ALA A 171 2.11 -16.66 10.70
CA ALA A 171 3.15 -17.33 11.45
C ALA A 171 4.46 -16.56 11.36
N ILE A 172 5.17 -16.49 12.46
CA ILE A 172 6.54 -16.01 12.52
C ILE A 172 7.43 -17.19 12.85
N PHE A 173 8.48 -17.37 12.07
CA PHE A 173 9.55 -18.32 12.30
C PHE A 173 10.84 -17.54 12.50
N SER A 174 11.65 -17.90 13.47
CA SER A 174 12.87 -17.17 13.81
C SER A 174 14.01 -18.09 14.17
N LYS A 175 15.24 -17.71 13.80
CA LYS A 175 16.48 -18.32 14.28
C LYS A 175 16.77 -17.90 15.73
N TYR A 176 16.17 -16.80 16.20
CA TYR A 176 16.36 -16.20 17.53
C TYR A 176 15.09 -16.30 18.38
N PRO A 177 15.20 -16.26 19.71
CA PRO A 177 14.05 -16.23 20.61
C PRO A 177 13.06 -15.10 20.27
N ILE A 178 11.75 -15.41 20.29
CA ILE A 178 10.65 -14.45 20.05
C ILE A 178 9.60 -14.58 21.14
#